data_dcdc7b6d7e4386bcc39b0dff2d65de74
#
_entry.id   dcdc7b6d7e4386bcc39b0dff2d65de74
#
_cell.length_a   1.000
_cell.length_b   1.000
_cell.length_c   1.000
_cell.angle_alpha   90.00
_cell.angle_beta   90.00
_cell.angle_gamma   90.00
#
_symmetry.space_group_name_H-M   'P 1'
#
loop_
_entity.id
_entity.type
_entity.pdbx_description
1 polymer ?
#
loop_
_entity_poly.entity_id
_entity_poly.type
_entity_poly.pdbx_seq_one_letter_code
_entity_poly.pdbx_strand_id
1 'polypeptide(L)'
;MNFNKLNPYIRSASLYEKPSKGEECIGYDARIIYMVSGDITAVVDGEKLGHLSPGHFLYIPSGIPYKLKSKYMRAVVIAFDLTDTEPEIAERITPALPENFDKALCRCAQSEAPFNKYIHLEDMEGERDAFIRMANIFTSAEGEYRAQISAMLKLVLLKAAETADEHSLPARMVEEFDSYIRENCSDEISNTEIGAIFGYHPFYISKLLKDKKGITLRQYIISYRLKLAKRMLELTDKSAAEIAEVCGFTDASYFAKTFKSAFGETPKEYRNRFKEDFI
;
A
#
# COMPACT_ATOMS: atom_id res chain seq x y z
N MET A 1 10.24 -1.89 -5.50
CA MET A 1 10.93 -0.96 -6.45
C MET A 1 12.09 -0.27 -5.77
N ASN A 2 13.20 -0.09 -6.46
CA ASN A 2 14.26 0.78 -5.96
C ASN A 2 13.91 2.24 -6.32
N PHE A 3 13.41 3.02 -5.36
CA PHE A 3 12.99 4.41 -5.58
C PHE A 3 14.11 5.35 -6.05
N ASN A 4 15.38 4.96 -5.90
CA ASN A 4 16.50 5.72 -6.49
C ASN A 4 16.47 5.69 -8.03
N LYS A 5 15.85 4.67 -8.63
CA LYS A 5 15.67 4.55 -10.08
C LYS A 5 14.41 5.25 -10.59
N LEU A 6 13.54 5.75 -9.69
CA LEU A 6 12.34 6.48 -10.07
C LEU A 6 12.77 7.84 -10.64
N ASN A 7 12.62 7.99 -11.95
CA ASN A 7 12.91 9.23 -12.68
C ASN A 7 11.86 9.42 -13.79
N PRO A 8 10.67 9.97 -13.44
CA PRO A 8 9.55 10.03 -14.36
C PRO A 8 9.86 10.83 -15.62
N TYR A 9 9.72 10.23 -16.78
CA TYR A 9 9.75 10.95 -18.05
C TYR A 9 8.34 11.43 -18.43
N ILE A 10 8.14 12.74 -18.47
CA ILE A 10 6.82 13.34 -18.67
C ILE A 10 6.49 13.40 -20.16
N ARG A 11 5.41 12.70 -20.56
CA ARG A 11 4.87 12.72 -21.91
C ARG A 11 3.83 13.79 -22.10
N SER A 12 2.93 13.95 -21.13
CA SER A 12 1.97 15.03 -21.10
C SER A 12 1.51 15.32 -19.67
N ALA A 13 1.15 16.58 -19.42
CA ALA A 13 0.45 17.00 -18.21
C ALA A 13 -0.56 18.07 -18.60
N SER A 14 -1.83 17.85 -18.32
CA SER A 14 -2.89 18.79 -18.72
C SER A 14 -4.04 18.81 -17.73
N LEU A 15 -4.64 19.99 -17.61
CA LEU A 15 -5.93 20.15 -16.94
C LEU A 15 -7.03 19.79 -17.93
N TYR A 16 -7.74 18.71 -17.64
CA TYR A 16 -8.78 18.16 -18.51
C TYR A 16 -10.16 18.58 -18.00
N GLU A 17 -10.95 19.24 -18.87
CA GLU A 17 -12.27 19.77 -18.54
C GLU A 17 -13.31 19.34 -19.58
N LYS A 18 -13.58 18.04 -19.65
CA LYS A 18 -14.52 17.48 -20.63
C LYS A 18 -15.27 16.28 -20.04
N PRO A 19 -16.51 16.00 -20.51
CA PRO A 19 -17.17 14.75 -20.17
C PRO A 19 -16.41 13.55 -20.70
N SER A 20 -16.49 12.42 -20.00
CA SER A 20 -15.97 11.14 -20.46
C SER A 20 -17.10 10.17 -20.72
N LYS A 21 -17.10 9.51 -21.88
CA LYS A 21 -18.16 8.59 -22.32
C LYS A 21 -18.12 7.25 -21.64
N GLY A 22 -16.99 6.88 -21.02
CA GLY A 22 -16.80 5.58 -20.38
C GLY A 22 -16.40 4.47 -21.36
N GLU A 23 -15.78 4.84 -22.48
CA GLU A 23 -15.15 3.87 -23.37
C GLU A 23 -13.95 3.22 -22.67
N GLU A 24 -13.72 1.94 -22.92
CA GLU A 24 -12.56 1.24 -22.39
C GLU A 24 -11.32 1.64 -23.16
N CYS A 25 -10.29 1.99 -22.42
CA CYS A 25 -9.02 2.44 -23.00
C CYS A 25 -7.85 1.72 -22.31
N ILE A 26 -6.74 1.57 -23.05
CA ILE A 26 -5.48 1.05 -22.54
C ILE A 26 -4.38 2.06 -22.87
N GLY A 27 -3.67 2.54 -21.83
CA GLY A 27 -2.55 3.47 -22.00
C GLY A 27 -1.25 2.73 -22.35
N TYR A 28 -0.44 3.32 -23.24
CA TYR A 28 0.92 2.85 -23.53
C TYR A 28 1.94 3.33 -22.50
N ASP A 29 1.57 4.30 -21.70
CA ASP A 29 2.29 4.96 -20.62
C ASP A 29 1.56 4.81 -19.29
N ALA A 30 2.24 5.07 -18.19
CA ALA A 30 1.60 5.19 -16.90
C ALA A 30 0.81 6.50 -16.84
N ARG A 31 -0.31 6.51 -16.11
CA ARG A 31 -1.20 7.67 -15.99
C ARG A 31 -1.54 7.98 -14.56
N ILE A 32 -1.61 9.27 -14.28
CA ILE A 32 -2.23 9.78 -13.06
C ILE A 32 -3.44 10.59 -13.48
N ILE A 33 -4.53 10.41 -12.73
CA ILE A 33 -5.74 11.23 -12.79
C ILE A 33 -5.95 11.78 -11.39
N TYR A 34 -5.82 13.09 -11.25
CA TYR A 34 -6.08 13.79 -10.00
C TYR A 34 -7.35 14.63 -10.14
N MET A 35 -8.33 14.39 -9.28
CA MET A 35 -9.63 15.06 -9.33
C MET A 35 -9.57 16.45 -8.69
N VAL A 36 -9.84 17.47 -9.50
CA VAL A 36 -9.90 18.87 -9.06
C VAL A 36 -11.33 19.26 -8.70
N SER A 37 -12.31 18.91 -9.55
CA SER A 37 -13.74 19.10 -9.29
C SER A 37 -14.59 18.20 -10.18
N GLY A 38 -15.86 18.02 -9.84
CA GLY A 38 -16.76 17.11 -10.53
C GLY A 38 -16.68 15.69 -9.96
N ASP A 39 -17.14 14.73 -10.74
CA ASP A 39 -17.27 13.32 -10.32
C ASP A 39 -17.03 12.38 -11.50
N ILE A 40 -16.25 11.32 -11.26
CA ILE A 40 -15.96 10.26 -12.24
C ILE A 40 -16.33 8.92 -11.66
N THR A 41 -17.05 8.09 -12.40
CA THR A 41 -17.13 6.66 -12.13
C THR A 41 -15.99 5.96 -12.85
N ALA A 42 -15.16 5.22 -12.10
CA ALA A 42 -13.98 4.54 -12.63
C ALA A 42 -14.10 3.02 -12.51
N VAL A 43 -13.63 2.33 -13.55
CA VAL A 43 -13.36 0.88 -13.56
C VAL A 43 -11.92 0.71 -14.05
N VAL A 44 -11.09 -0.02 -13.31
CA VAL A 44 -9.69 -0.27 -13.67
C VAL A 44 -9.41 -1.76 -13.51
N ASP A 45 -8.84 -2.38 -14.53
CA ASP A 45 -8.57 -3.83 -14.59
C ASP A 45 -9.81 -4.69 -14.26
N GLY A 46 -10.99 -4.25 -14.74
CA GLY A 46 -12.28 -4.89 -14.46
C GLY A 46 -12.88 -4.58 -13.08
N GLU A 47 -12.15 -3.94 -12.17
CA GLU A 47 -12.55 -3.62 -10.82
C GLU A 47 -13.24 -2.25 -10.74
N LYS A 48 -14.41 -2.20 -10.11
CA LYS A 48 -15.18 -0.95 -9.94
C LYS A 48 -14.65 -0.19 -8.72
N LEU A 49 -14.05 0.96 -8.96
CA LEU A 49 -13.54 1.84 -7.89
C LEU A 49 -14.62 2.77 -7.31
N GLY A 50 -15.83 2.78 -7.89
CA GLY A 50 -16.88 3.71 -7.47
C GLY A 50 -16.70 5.12 -8.03
N HIS A 51 -16.99 6.11 -7.20
CA HIS A 51 -16.93 7.53 -7.55
C HIS A 51 -15.60 8.15 -7.10
N LEU A 52 -14.89 8.78 -8.02
CA LEU A 52 -13.73 9.61 -7.70
C LEU A 52 -14.21 11.07 -7.56
N SER A 53 -14.06 11.61 -6.37
CA SER A 53 -14.42 12.96 -5.97
C SER A 53 -13.18 13.88 -5.91
N PRO A 54 -13.33 15.20 -5.73
CA PRO A 54 -12.20 16.10 -5.57
C PRO A 54 -11.23 15.64 -4.48
N GLY A 55 -9.93 15.73 -4.74
CA GLY A 55 -8.86 15.22 -3.88
C GLY A 55 -8.47 13.77 -4.13
N HIS A 56 -9.28 12.99 -4.87
CA HIS A 56 -8.92 11.62 -5.23
C HIS A 56 -7.77 11.60 -6.25
N PHE A 57 -6.89 10.64 -6.03
CA PHE A 57 -5.74 10.32 -6.88
C PHE A 57 -5.88 8.90 -7.43
N LEU A 58 -5.73 8.74 -8.72
CA LEU A 58 -5.73 7.44 -9.39
C LEU A 58 -4.49 7.30 -10.27
N TYR A 59 -3.61 6.37 -9.92
CA TYR A 59 -2.50 5.93 -10.76
C TYR A 59 -2.88 4.65 -11.50
N ILE A 60 -2.63 4.60 -12.79
CA ILE A 60 -2.88 3.44 -13.67
C ILE A 60 -1.57 3.10 -14.38
N PRO A 61 -1.03 1.89 -14.22
CA PRO A 61 0.14 1.43 -14.98
C PRO A 61 -0.16 1.35 -16.47
N SER A 62 0.88 1.38 -17.29
CA SER A 62 0.74 1.09 -18.73
C SER A 62 0.20 -0.32 -18.97
N GLY A 63 -0.56 -0.50 -20.02
CA GLY A 63 -1.13 -1.79 -20.41
C GLY A 63 -2.33 -2.26 -19.58
N ILE A 64 -2.76 -1.51 -18.58
CA ILE A 64 -3.95 -1.82 -17.77
C ILE A 64 -5.18 -1.17 -18.39
N PRO A 65 -6.26 -1.94 -18.66
CA PRO A 65 -7.51 -1.39 -19.19
C PRO A 65 -8.25 -0.58 -18.13
N TYR A 66 -8.85 0.52 -18.55
CA TYR A 66 -9.64 1.36 -17.67
C TYR A 66 -10.82 2.02 -18.40
N LYS A 67 -11.87 2.35 -17.65
CA LYS A 67 -13.04 3.11 -18.11
C LYS A 67 -13.29 4.26 -17.15
N LEU A 68 -13.45 5.46 -17.70
CA LEU A 68 -13.80 6.65 -16.92
C LEU A 68 -15.08 7.21 -17.50
N LYS A 69 -16.14 7.34 -16.68
CA LYS A 69 -17.42 7.89 -17.10
C LYS A 69 -17.78 9.08 -16.25
N SER A 70 -18.07 10.21 -16.90
CA SER A 70 -18.41 11.46 -16.23
C SER A 70 -19.30 12.31 -17.12
N LYS A 71 -20.25 13.03 -16.52
CA LYS A 71 -20.99 14.11 -17.19
C LYS A 71 -20.19 15.40 -17.20
N TYR A 72 -19.43 15.64 -16.13
CA TYR A 72 -18.53 16.78 -15.98
C TYR A 72 -17.40 16.37 -15.04
N MET A 73 -16.18 16.68 -15.47
CA MET A 73 -15.00 16.52 -14.63
C MET A 73 -13.99 17.62 -14.92
N ARG A 74 -13.29 18.04 -13.90
CA ARG A 74 -12.06 18.80 -13.99
C ARG A 74 -10.97 18.01 -13.28
N ALA A 75 -10.02 17.52 -14.03
CA ALA A 75 -8.96 16.66 -13.52
C ALA A 75 -7.62 17.00 -14.15
N VAL A 76 -6.54 16.89 -13.38
CA VAL A 76 -5.19 16.90 -13.94
C VAL A 76 -4.87 15.48 -14.37
N VAL A 77 -4.53 15.34 -15.65
CA VAL A 77 -4.09 14.06 -16.23
C VAL A 77 -2.63 14.17 -16.61
N ILE A 78 -1.80 13.29 -16.06
CA ILE A 78 -0.37 13.21 -16.36
C ILE A 78 -0.08 11.84 -16.96
N ALA A 79 0.52 11.81 -18.15
CA ALA A 79 1.03 10.62 -18.80
C ALA A 79 2.56 10.63 -18.75
N PHE A 80 3.17 9.52 -18.33
CA PHE A 80 4.59 9.47 -18.08
C PHE A 80 5.13 8.03 -18.06
N ASP A 81 6.44 7.88 -18.21
CA ASP A 81 7.15 6.64 -17.90
C ASP A 81 7.78 6.75 -16.52
N LEU A 82 7.83 5.66 -15.75
CA LEU A 82 8.39 5.65 -14.39
C LEU A 82 9.90 5.89 -14.35
N THR A 83 10.57 5.57 -15.44
CA THR A 83 12.01 5.74 -15.60
C THR A 83 12.29 6.54 -16.86
N ASP A 84 13.41 7.25 -16.88
CA ASP A 84 13.90 7.95 -18.05
C ASP A 84 14.23 6.93 -19.15
N THR A 85 13.36 6.81 -20.12
CA THR A 85 13.53 5.91 -21.28
C THR A 85 13.62 6.75 -22.54
N GLU A 86 14.46 6.30 -23.45
CA GLU A 86 14.86 6.98 -24.68
C GLU A 86 13.74 7.78 -25.40
N PRO A 87 14.06 9.02 -25.83
CA PRO A 87 13.07 9.98 -26.34
C PRO A 87 12.39 9.58 -27.66
N GLU A 88 12.88 8.55 -28.34
CA GLU A 88 12.50 8.27 -29.74
C GLU A 88 11.08 7.81 -29.99
N ILE A 89 10.28 7.52 -28.95
CA ILE A 89 8.87 7.15 -29.11
C ILE A 89 7.97 8.15 -28.36
N ALA A 90 8.17 9.42 -28.60
CA ALA A 90 7.41 10.51 -27.99
C ALA A 90 5.94 10.61 -28.48
N GLU A 91 5.53 9.86 -29.50
CA GLU A 91 4.34 10.24 -30.28
C GLU A 91 3.01 9.58 -29.86
N ARG A 92 2.97 8.61 -28.95
CA ARG A 92 1.68 7.97 -28.60
C ARG A 92 1.26 8.22 -27.17
N ILE A 93 0.71 9.38 -26.95
CA ILE A 93 0.11 9.84 -25.69
C ILE A 93 -1.35 9.37 -25.58
N THR A 94 -2.03 9.10 -26.70
CA THR A 94 -3.45 8.75 -26.71
C THR A 94 -3.65 7.27 -26.40
N PRO A 95 -4.46 6.93 -25.38
CA PRO A 95 -4.83 5.55 -25.11
C PRO A 95 -5.53 4.92 -26.31
N ALA A 96 -5.29 3.64 -26.53
CA ALA A 96 -5.95 2.87 -27.57
C ALA A 96 -7.23 2.21 -27.01
N LEU A 97 -8.18 1.95 -27.91
CA LEU A 97 -9.26 1.00 -27.62
C LEU A 97 -8.66 -0.43 -27.55
N PRO A 98 -9.27 -1.36 -26.79
CA PRO A 98 -8.73 -2.71 -26.61
C PRO A 98 -8.42 -3.44 -27.92
N GLU A 99 -9.27 -3.28 -28.93
CA GLU A 99 -9.10 -3.90 -30.25
C GLU A 99 -7.93 -3.32 -31.07
N ASN A 100 -7.49 -2.12 -30.72
CA ASN A 100 -6.39 -1.40 -31.40
C ASN A 100 -5.11 -1.33 -30.57
N PHE A 101 -5.11 -1.97 -29.38
CA PHE A 101 -3.96 -1.93 -28.49
C PHE A 101 -2.86 -2.90 -28.94
N ASP A 102 -1.69 -2.36 -29.23
CA ASP A 102 -0.49 -3.14 -29.55
C ASP A 102 0.43 -3.23 -28.32
N LYS A 103 0.45 -4.40 -27.68
CA LYS A 103 1.26 -4.67 -26.51
C LYS A 103 2.77 -4.48 -26.75
N ALA A 104 3.25 -4.66 -27.98
CA ALA A 104 4.67 -4.47 -28.32
C ALA A 104 5.13 -3.00 -28.17
N LEU A 105 4.18 -2.07 -28.23
CA LEU A 105 4.42 -0.64 -28.05
C LEU A 105 4.35 -0.19 -26.58
N CYS A 106 3.99 -1.09 -25.67
CA CYS A 106 3.90 -0.82 -24.24
C CYS A 106 5.29 -0.97 -23.62
N ARG A 107 5.89 0.13 -23.20
CA ARG A 107 7.30 0.16 -22.76
C ARG A 107 7.52 -0.10 -21.27
N CYS A 108 6.51 0.10 -20.45
CA CYS A 108 6.60 -0.17 -19.01
C CYS A 108 6.44 -1.65 -18.71
N ALA A 109 7.17 -2.52 -19.37
CA ALA A 109 6.97 -3.95 -19.29
C ALA A 109 7.21 -4.56 -17.90
N GLN A 110 7.72 -3.86 -16.92
CA GLN A 110 7.93 -4.41 -15.57
C GLN A 110 8.06 -3.30 -14.52
N SER A 111 6.97 -2.60 -14.20
CA SER A 111 6.95 -1.84 -12.97
C SER A 111 6.94 -2.80 -11.78
N GLU A 112 7.85 -2.58 -10.83
CA GLU A 112 7.86 -3.29 -9.55
C GLU A 112 6.82 -2.68 -8.59
N ALA A 113 6.43 -3.44 -7.56
CA ALA A 113 5.53 -2.91 -6.53
C ALA A 113 6.07 -1.60 -5.92
N PRO A 114 5.20 -0.61 -5.59
CA PRO A 114 3.73 -0.67 -5.68
C PRO A 114 3.15 -0.29 -7.06
N PHE A 115 3.97 0.17 -8.02
CA PHE A 115 3.55 0.72 -9.32
C PHE A 115 3.23 -0.34 -10.39
N ASN A 116 3.25 -1.63 -10.05
CA ASN A 116 2.82 -2.72 -10.93
C ASN A 116 1.30 -2.96 -10.93
N LYS A 117 0.57 -2.22 -10.10
CA LYS A 117 -0.90 -2.21 -9.99
C LYS A 117 -1.39 -0.78 -9.99
N TYR A 118 -2.68 -0.57 -10.20
CA TYR A 118 -3.27 0.75 -9.98
C TYR A 118 -3.23 1.11 -8.49
N ILE A 119 -3.16 2.41 -8.22
CA ILE A 119 -3.22 2.99 -6.87
C ILE A 119 -4.36 3.99 -6.84
N HIS A 120 -5.35 3.77 -5.99
CA HIS A 120 -6.44 4.71 -5.74
C HIS A 120 -6.36 5.22 -4.30
N LEU A 121 -6.24 6.52 -4.14
CA LEU A 121 -6.20 7.21 -2.85
C LEU A 121 -7.34 8.25 -2.82
N GLU A 122 -8.08 8.27 -1.72
CA GLU A 122 -9.25 9.13 -1.56
C GLU A 122 -8.90 10.50 -0.97
N ASP A 123 -7.73 10.64 -0.36
CA ASP A 123 -7.26 11.89 0.24
C ASP A 123 -5.83 12.23 -0.20
N MET A 124 -5.75 13.03 -1.25
CA MET A 124 -4.52 13.68 -1.71
C MET A 124 -4.75 15.19 -1.89
N GLU A 125 -5.68 15.78 -1.14
CA GLU A 125 -6.02 17.21 -1.27
C GLU A 125 -4.82 18.13 -1.02
N GLY A 126 -3.90 17.73 -0.15
CA GLY A 126 -2.65 18.47 0.08
C GLY A 126 -1.73 18.60 -1.14
N GLU A 127 -1.92 17.76 -2.17
CA GLU A 127 -1.13 17.79 -3.41
C GLU A 127 -1.82 18.56 -4.56
N ARG A 128 -2.98 19.15 -4.32
CA ARG A 128 -3.78 19.84 -5.32
C ARG A 128 -2.99 20.89 -6.10
N ASP A 129 -2.31 21.76 -5.38
CA ASP A 129 -1.53 22.86 -5.99
C ASP A 129 -0.36 22.33 -6.81
N ALA A 130 0.27 21.25 -6.36
CA ALA A 130 1.34 20.58 -7.09
C ALA A 130 0.84 20.03 -8.45
N PHE A 131 -0.33 19.37 -8.48
CA PHE A 131 -0.92 18.88 -9.71
C PHE A 131 -1.28 20.00 -10.68
N ILE A 132 -1.95 21.03 -10.22
CA ILE A 132 -2.32 22.20 -11.04
C ILE A 132 -1.05 22.87 -11.59
N ARG A 133 -0.02 23.03 -10.76
CA ARG A 133 1.25 23.62 -11.15
C ARG A 133 1.96 22.79 -12.22
N MET A 134 1.99 21.47 -12.10
CA MET A 134 2.60 20.60 -13.12
C MET A 134 1.90 20.74 -14.48
N ALA A 135 0.55 20.82 -14.51
CA ALA A 135 -0.19 21.04 -15.74
C ALA A 135 0.11 22.41 -16.38
N ASN A 136 0.21 23.48 -15.56
CA ASN A 136 0.53 24.82 -16.02
C ASN A 136 1.96 24.91 -16.58
N ILE A 137 2.95 24.33 -15.89
CA ILE A 137 4.35 24.27 -16.34
C ILE A 137 4.44 23.53 -17.68
N PHE A 138 3.72 22.42 -17.86
CA PHE A 138 3.71 21.68 -19.12
C PHE A 138 3.08 22.52 -20.26
N THR A 139 2.05 23.27 -19.96
CA THR A 139 1.37 24.12 -20.94
C THR A 139 2.24 25.30 -21.38
N SER A 140 3.01 25.91 -20.47
CA SER A 140 3.93 27.01 -20.82
C SER A 140 5.15 26.51 -21.61
N ALA A 141 5.57 25.28 -21.36
CA ALA A 141 6.71 24.62 -22.00
C ALA A 141 8.00 25.46 -22.01
N GLU A 142 8.22 26.27 -20.96
CA GLU A 142 9.38 27.15 -20.83
C GLU A 142 10.56 26.47 -20.11
N GLY A 143 11.77 26.69 -20.60
CA GLY A 143 13.00 26.17 -20.01
C GLY A 143 13.01 24.64 -19.86
N GLU A 144 13.56 24.17 -18.74
CA GLU A 144 13.65 22.73 -18.41
C GLU A 144 12.35 22.20 -17.78
N TYR A 145 11.20 22.53 -18.39
CA TYR A 145 9.86 22.23 -17.83
C TYR A 145 9.65 20.74 -17.51
N ARG A 146 10.16 19.82 -18.36
CA ARG A 146 10.03 18.37 -18.10
C ARG A 146 10.80 17.95 -16.85
N ALA A 147 12.02 18.45 -16.64
CA ALA A 147 12.81 18.15 -15.47
C ALA A 147 12.13 18.68 -14.18
N GLN A 148 11.52 19.89 -14.25
CA GLN A 148 10.77 20.45 -13.12
C GLN A 148 9.57 19.56 -12.76
N ILE A 149 8.77 19.17 -13.76
CA ILE A 149 7.60 18.30 -13.53
C ILE A 149 8.05 16.93 -13.03
N SER A 150 9.11 16.36 -13.60
CA SER A 150 9.68 15.07 -13.18
C SER A 150 10.04 15.07 -11.69
N ALA A 151 10.72 16.11 -11.22
CA ALA A 151 11.07 16.24 -9.81
C ALA A 151 9.81 16.36 -8.90
N MET A 152 8.84 17.18 -9.29
CA MET A 152 7.57 17.31 -8.57
C MET A 152 6.79 16.00 -8.55
N LEU A 153 6.67 15.34 -9.70
CA LEU A 153 5.96 14.08 -9.83
C LEU A 153 6.62 12.96 -9.03
N LYS A 154 7.95 12.94 -8.97
CA LYS A 154 8.69 11.99 -8.13
C LYS A 154 8.28 12.09 -6.66
N LEU A 155 8.17 13.31 -6.12
CA LEU A 155 7.74 13.52 -4.73
C LEU A 155 6.29 13.03 -4.50
N VAL A 156 5.39 13.33 -5.43
CA VAL A 156 4.00 12.85 -5.37
C VAL A 156 3.93 11.33 -5.43
N LEU A 157 4.70 10.70 -6.31
CA LEU A 157 4.74 9.24 -6.43
C LEU A 157 5.32 8.57 -5.17
N LEU A 158 6.34 9.15 -4.55
CA LEU A 158 6.87 8.64 -3.27
C LEU A 158 5.79 8.70 -2.19
N LYS A 159 5.11 9.83 -2.04
CA LYS A 159 4.01 9.97 -1.09
C LYS A 159 2.86 8.99 -1.40
N ALA A 160 2.48 8.86 -2.68
CA ALA A 160 1.44 7.92 -3.08
C ALA A 160 1.83 6.45 -2.79
N ALA A 161 3.11 6.10 -2.93
CA ALA A 161 3.60 4.77 -2.61
C ALA A 161 3.57 4.49 -1.11
N GLU A 162 3.96 5.46 -0.27
CA GLU A 162 3.88 5.37 1.19
C GLU A 162 2.42 5.24 1.64
N THR A 163 1.55 6.13 1.16
CA THR A 163 0.11 6.10 1.47
C THR A 163 -0.56 4.83 0.96
N ALA A 164 -0.20 4.34 -0.22
CA ALA A 164 -0.73 3.09 -0.77
C ALA A 164 -0.30 1.86 0.03
N ASP A 165 0.90 1.87 0.60
CA ASP A 165 1.36 0.79 1.48
C ASP A 165 0.64 0.84 2.84
N GLU A 166 0.38 2.03 3.36
CA GLU A 166 -0.42 2.25 4.56
C GLU A 166 -1.91 1.91 4.36
N HIS A 167 -2.50 2.24 3.21
CA HIS A 167 -3.92 2.03 2.89
C HIS A 167 -4.18 0.82 1.97
N SER A 168 -3.15 0.06 1.60
CA SER A 168 -3.38 -1.19 0.88
C SER A 168 -4.25 -2.10 1.74
N LEU A 169 -5.29 -2.71 1.19
CA LEU A 169 -6.11 -3.70 1.91
C LEU A 169 -5.26 -4.67 2.75
N PRO A 170 -4.12 -5.20 2.24
CA PRO A 170 -3.20 -6.00 3.04
C PRO A 170 -2.52 -5.26 4.20
N ALA A 171 -2.16 -3.99 4.08
CA ALA A 171 -1.51 -3.24 5.16
C ALA A 171 -2.52 -2.87 6.25
N ARG A 172 -3.64 -2.26 5.88
CA ARG A 172 -4.74 -1.96 6.80
C ARG A 172 -5.25 -3.20 7.53
N MET A 173 -5.41 -4.30 6.80
CA MET A 173 -5.81 -5.57 7.38
C MET A 173 -4.76 -6.11 8.37
N VAL A 174 -3.46 -5.93 8.10
CA VAL A 174 -2.40 -6.31 9.05
C VAL A 174 -2.44 -5.44 10.31
N GLU A 175 -2.75 -4.14 10.21
CA GLU A 175 -2.92 -3.25 11.37
C GLU A 175 -4.16 -3.61 12.19
N GLU A 176 -5.27 -3.90 11.53
CA GLU A 176 -6.49 -4.40 12.18
C GLU A 176 -6.23 -5.73 12.89
N PHE A 177 -5.45 -6.63 12.28
CA PHE A 177 -4.96 -7.84 12.92
C PHE A 177 -4.05 -7.59 14.11
N ASP A 178 -3.11 -6.64 13.97
CA ASP A 178 -2.22 -6.26 15.07
C ASP A 178 -3.03 -5.80 16.29
N SER A 179 -4.03 -4.97 16.09
CA SER A 179 -4.90 -4.49 17.17
C SER A 179 -5.72 -5.63 17.78
N TYR A 180 -6.38 -6.45 16.95
CA TYR A 180 -7.16 -7.59 17.40
C TYR A 180 -6.31 -8.60 18.20
N ILE A 181 -5.17 -9.02 17.65
CA ILE A 181 -4.26 -9.96 18.32
C ILE A 181 -3.71 -9.38 19.62
N ARG A 182 -3.41 -8.09 19.66
CA ARG A 182 -2.94 -7.40 20.88
C ARG A 182 -3.97 -7.45 22.01
N GLU A 183 -5.22 -7.31 21.67
CA GLU A 183 -6.34 -7.28 22.62
C GLU A 183 -6.76 -8.70 23.05
N ASN A 184 -6.63 -9.68 22.16
CA ASN A 184 -7.19 -11.03 22.37
C ASN A 184 -6.11 -12.14 22.39
N CYS A 185 -4.82 -11.81 22.45
CA CYS A 185 -3.75 -12.80 22.35
C CYS A 185 -3.74 -13.85 23.46
N SER A 186 -4.39 -13.57 24.59
CA SER A 186 -4.55 -14.52 25.72
C SER A 186 -5.60 -15.60 25.44
N ASP A 187 -6.49 -15.36 24.48
CA ASP A 187 -7.57 -16.28 24.11
C ASP A 187 -7.13 -17.27 23.04
N GLU A 188 -7.95 -18.30 22.81
CA GLU A 188 -7.70 -19.24 21.74
C GLU A 188 -8.13 -18.63 20.41
N ILE A 189 -7.14 -18.28 19.58
CA ILE A 189 -7.37 -17.63 18.27
C ILE A 189 -6.99 -18.62 17.17
N SER A 190 -7.96 -18.95 16.31
CA SER A 190 -7.76 -19.81 15.13
C SER A 190 -7.81 -19.00 13.82
N ASN A 191 -7.21 -19.57 12.76
CA ASN A 191 -7.33 -19.00 11.41
C ASN A 191 -8.79 -18.88 10.95
N THR A 192 -9.65 -19.83 11.36
CA THR A 192 -11.07 -19.85 10.98
C THR A 192 -11.84 -18.72 11.66
N GLU A 193 -11.56 -18.50 12.95
CA GLU A 193 -12.17 -17.42 13.73
C GLU A 193 -11.79 -16.04 13.19
N ILE A 194 -10.50 -15.81 12.95
CA ILE A 194 -10.04 -14.57 12.31
C ILE A 194 -10.67 -14.41 10.93
N GLY A 195 -10.75 -15.47 10.14
CA GLY A 195 -11.43 -15.45 8.84
C GLY A 195 -12.88 -14.99 8.95
N ALA A 196 -13.61 -15.47 9.95
CA ALA A 196 -14.99 -15.07 10.20
C ALA A 196 -15.13 -13.62 10.65
N ILE A 197 -14.24 -13.15 11.54
CA ILE A 197 -14.25 -11.78 12.08
C ILE A 197 -13.96 -10.75 10.97
N PHE A 198 -12.95 -11.02 10.14
CA PHE A 198 -12.50 -10.08 9.11
C PHE A 198 -13.13 -10.32 7.74
N GLY A 199 -13.99 -11.33 7.58
CA GLY A 199 -14.67 -11.62 6.32
C GLY A 199 -13.76 -12.22 5.23
N TYR A 200 -12.65 -12.85 5.61
CA TYR A 200 -11.69 -13.41 4.66
C TYR A 200 -11.53 -14.93 4.82
N HIS A 201 -11.18 -15.59 3.74
CA HIS A 201 -10.86 -17.02 3.81
C HIS A 201 -9.58 -17.25 4.66
N PRO A 202 -9.56 -18.24 5.60
CA PRO A 202 -8.41 -18.50 6.48
C PRO A 202 -7.08 -18.69 5.77
N PHE A 203 -7.09 -19.28 4.58
CA PHE A 203 -5.90 -19.44 3.74
C PHE A 203 -5.31 -18.10 3.28
N TYR A 204 -6.17 -17.15 2.91
CA TYR A 204 -5.73 -15.80 2.49
C TYR A 204 -5.01 -15.07 3.62
N ILE A 205 -5.55 -15.14 4.83
CA ILE A 205 -4.93 -14.57 6.04
C ILE A 205 -3.55 -15.15 6.32
N SER A 206 -3.46 -16.50 6.27
CA SER A 206 -2.20 -17.20 6.48
C SER A 206 -1.14 -16.80 5.45
N LYS A 207 -1.55 -16.67 4.18
CA LYS A 207 -0.68 -16.22 3.09
C LYS A 207 -0.24 -14.77 3.30
N LEU A 208 -1.17 -13.88 3.63
CA LEU A 208 -0.90 -12.46 3.86
C LEU A 208 0.13 -12.24 4.97
N LEU A 209 -0.05 -12.91 6.12
CA LEU A 209 0.90 -12.82 7.24
C LEU A 209 2.28 -13.35 6.84
N LYS A 210 2.32 -14.45 6.07
CA LYS A 210 3.59 -15.00 5.58
C LYS A 210 4.28 -14.06 4.61
N ASP A 211 3.53 -13.43 3.69
CA ASP A 211 4.07 -12.51 2.68
C ASP A 211 4.52 -11.17 3.31
N LYS A 212 3.77 -10.63 4.27
CA LYS A 212 4.05 -9.33 4.90
C LYS A 212 4.99 -9.40 6.11
N LYS A 213 4.88 -10.43 6.94
CA LYS A 213 5.62 -10.58 8.21
C LYS A 213 6.63 -11.75 8.20
N GLY A 214 6.60 -12.61 7.17
CA GLY A 214 7.47 -13.78 7.06
C GLY A 214 7.13 -14.91 8.04
N ILE A 215 6.05 -14.82 8.80
CA ILE A 215 5.69 -15.73 9.89
C ILE A 215 4.24 -16.23 9.76
N THR A 216 3.96 -17.38 10.38
CA THR A 216 2.60 -17.93 10.47
C THR A 216 1.77 -17.20 11.51
N LEU A 217 0.42 -17.28 11.42
CA LEU A 217 -0.48 -16.72 12.44
C LEU A 217 -0.13 -17.22 13.84
N ARG A 218 0.13 -18.53 14.01
CA ARG A 218 0.51 -19.10 15.31
C ARG A 218 1.79 -18.47 15.86
N GLN A 219 2.82 -18.31 15.02
CA GLN A 219 4.06 -17.64 15.43
C GLN A 219 3.81 -16.18 15.79
N TYR A 220 2.90 -15.53 15.05
CA TYR A 220 2.52 -14.16 15.30
C TYR A 220 1.84 -13.97 16.66
N ILE A 221 0.83 -14.79 16.98
CA ILE A 221 0.16 -14.79 18.30
C ILE A 221 1.17 -15.07 19.41
N ILE A 222 2.02 -16.10 19.26
CA ILE A 222 3.05 -16.43 20.23
C ILE A 222 3.98 -15.24 20.49
N SER A 223 4.34 -14.48 19.47
CA SER A 223 5.20 -13.29 19.65
C SER A 223 4.55 -12.23 20.52
N TYR A 224 3.24 -12.02 20.43
CA TYR A 224 2.49 -11.10 21.28
C TYR A 224 2.37 -11.63 22.73
N ARG A 225 2.06 -12.92 22.90
CA ARG A 225 2.03 -13.56 24.23
C ARG A 225 3.36 -13.43 24.96
N LEU A 226 4.47 -13.60 24.24
CA LEU A 226 5.81 -13.47 24.81
C LEU A 226 6.14 -12.02 25.19
N LYS A 227 5.71 -11.03 24.38
CA LYS A 227 5.86 -9.61 24.72
C LYS A 227 5.06 -9.24 25.98
N LEU A 228 3.82 -9.74 26.09
CA LEU A 228 2.98 -9.56 27.26
C LEU A 228 3.63 -10.22 28.50
N ALA A 229 4.06 -11.47 28.38
CA ALA A 229 4.74 -12.19 29.45
C ALA A 229 6.01 -11.48 29.95
N LYS A 230 6.81 -10.94 29.03
CA LYS A 230 7.99 -10.14 29.36
C LYS A 230 7.62 -8.94 30.26
N ARG A 231 6.60 -8.16 29.85
CA ARG A 231 6.11 -7.02 30.66
C ARG A 231 5.58 -7.45 32.03
N MET A 232 4.89 -8.61 32.12
CA MET A 232 4.40 -9.11 33.40
C MET A 232 5.55 -9.59 34.31
N LEU A 233 6.63 -10.15 33.74
CA LEU A 233 7.83 -10.50 34.50
C LEU A 233 8.53 -9.27 35.10
N GLU A 234 8.48 -8.14 34.40
CA GLU A 234 9.04 -6.86 34.84
C GLU A 234 8.18 -6.17 35.90
N LEU A 235 6.84 -6.20 35.75
CA LEU A 235 5.91 -5.36 36.52
C LEU A 235 5.17 -6.08 37.63
N THR A 236 5.27 -7.41 37.74
CA THR A 236 4.51 -8.20 38.71
C THR A 236 5.38 -9.27 39.38
N ASP A 237 4.96 -9.70 40.57
CA ASP A 237 5.58 -10.81 41.30
C ASP A 237 4.92 -12.19 41.00
N LYS A 238 4.02 -12.26 40.02
CA LYS A 238 3.38 -13.51 39.63
C LYS A 238 4.43 -14.55 39.23
N SER A 239 4.20 -15.82 39.57
CA SER A 239 5.07 -16.92 39.12
C SER A 239 5.09 -17.06 37.58
N ALA A 240 6.12 -17.71 37.06
CA ALA A 240 6.20 -17.96 35.61
C ALA A 240 5.04 -18.83 35.11
N ALA A 241 4.49 -19.70 35.95
CA ALA A 241 3.33 -20.52 35.61
C ALA A 241 2.05 -19.69 35.51
N GLU A 242 1.79 -18.81 36.48
CA GLU A 242 0.65 -17.88 36.44
C GLU A 242 0.74 -16.91 35.26
N ILE A 243 1.94 -16.43 34.93
CA ILE A 243 2.15 -15.58 33.75
C ILE A 243 1.88 -16.36 32.45
N ALA A 244 2.31 -17.60 32.35
CA ALA A 244 2.03 -18.44 31.20
C ALA A 244 0.52 -18.58 30.97
N GLU A 245 -0.24 -18.88 32.02
CA GLU A 245 -1.70 -18.99 31.97
C GLU A 245 -2.36 -17.69 31.54
N VAL A 246 -2.04 -16.56 32.19
CA VAL A 246 -2.59 -15.23 31.86
C VAL A 246 -2.25 -14.83 30.42
N CYS A 247 -1.10 -15.23 29.89
CA CYS A 247 -0.71 -14.95 28.52
C CYS A 247 -1.26 -15.94 27.50
N GLY A 248 -2.13 -16.89 27.90
CA GLY A 248 -2.79 -17.84 27.01
C GLY A 248 -1.92 -19.05 26.60
N PHE A 249 -0.85 -19.36 27.35
CA PHE A 249 -0.12 -20.61 27.17
C PHE A 249 -0.80 -21.74 27.95
N THR A 250 -1.11 -22.82 27.28
CA THR A 250 -1.72 -24.02 27.89
C THR A 250 -0.74 -24.85 28.69
N ASP A 251 0.56 -24.66 28.52
CA ASP A 251 1.63 -25.42 29.17
C ASP A 251 2.78 -24.48 29.56
N ALA A 252 3.07 -24.43 30.86
CA ALA A 252 4.14 -23.60 31.42
C ALA A 252 5.55 -24.06 30.96
N SER A 253 5.74 -25.36 30.70
CA SER A 253 7.01 -25.86 30.17
C SER A 253 7.24 -25.45 28.73
N TYR A 254 6.18 -25.47 27.91
CA TYR A 254 6.21 -24.93 26.56
C TYR A 254 6.48 -23.44 26.57
N PHE A 255 5.81 -22.69 27.43
CA PHE A 255 6.08 -21.27 27.64
C PHE A 255 7.55 -21.00 27.94
N ALA A 256 8.12 -21.68 28.95
CA ALA A 256 9.51 -21.46 29.36
C ALA A 256 10.52 -21.74 28.25
N LYS A 257 10.31 -22.84 27.47
CA LYS A 257 11.15 -23.19 26.31
C LYS A 257 11.03 -22.12 25.21
N THR A 258 9.80 -21.69 24.89
CA THR A 258 9.54 -20.70 23.85
C THR A 258 10.08 -19.32 24.23
N PHE A 259 9.95 -18.93 25.48
CA PHE A 259 10.51 -17.70 26.02
C PHE A 259 12.05 -17.71 25.94
N LYS A 260 12.69 -18.81 26.38
CA LYS A 260 14.14 -18.96 26.28
C LYS A 260 14.64 -18.93 24.82
N SER A 261 13.91 -19.57 23.90
CA SER A 261 14.23 -19.50 22.47
C SER A 261 14.14 -18.09 21.88
N ALA A 262 13.19 -17.29 22.36
CA ALA A 262 12.97 -15.93 21.85
C ALA A 262 13.92 -14.88 22.48
N PHE A 263 14.23 -15.02 23.77
CA PHE A 263 14.99 -14.00 24.52
C PHE A 263 16.37 -14.48 25.01
N GLY A 264 16.75 -15.75 24.75
CA GLY A 264 18.04 -16.31 25.14
C GLY A 264 18.14 -16.83 26.56
N GLU A 265 17.18 -16.48 27.43
CA GLU A 265 17.15 -16.82 28.84
C GLU A 265 15.76 -17.28 29.29
N THR A 266 15.68 -18.03 30.40
CA THR A 266 14.39 -18.48 30.95
C THR A 266 13.63 -17.33 31.61
N PRO A 267 12.29 -17.43 31.77
CA PRO A 267 11.50 -16.39 32.46
C PRO A 267 12.03 -16.03 33.85
N LYS A 268 12.54 -17.04 34.58
CA LYS A 268 13.12 -16.83 35.94
C LYS A 268 14.44 -16.07 35.89
N GLU A 269 15.34 -16.47 34.97
CA GLU A 269 16.62 -15.79 34.76
C GLU A 269 16.39 -14.34 34.31
N TYR A 270 15.45 -14.12 33.36
CA TYR A 270 15.06 -12.78 32.91
C TYR A 270 14.61 -11.88 34.07
N ARG A 271 13.69 -12.36 34.91
CA ARG A 271 13.20 -11.59 36.08
C ARG A 271 14.31 -11.23 37.05
N ASN A 272 15.18 -12.20 37.38
CA ASN A 272 16.28 -11.97 38.32
C ASN A 272 17.23 -10.90 37.78
N ARG A 273 17.63 -11.01 36.52
CA ARG A 273 18.47 -10.02 35.88
C ARG A 273 17.83 -8.63 35.84
N PHE A 274 16.54 -8.57 35.50
CA PHE A 274 15.82 -7.28 35.46
C PHE A 274 15.76 -6.62 36.84
N LYS A 275 15.57 -7.40 37.90
CA LYS A 275 15.59 -6.86 39.30
C LYS A 275 17.01 -6.40 39.72
N GLU A 276 18.07 -7.06 39.25
CA GLU A 276 19.45 -6.64 39.54
C GLU A 276 19.86 -5.37 38.77
N ASP A 277 19.37 -5.18 37.56
CA ASP A 277 19.71 -4.06 36.70
C ASP A 277 18.95 -2.75 37.06
N PHE A 278 17.78 -2.85 37.71
CA PHE A 278 16.85 -1.73 37.91
C PHE A 278 16.41 -1.49 39.37
N ILE A 279 16.92 -2.22 40.34
CA ILE A 279 16.70 -2.04 41.80
C ILE A 279 18.04 -1.98 42.53
#